data_fc97051fab3bb803f865002b8ff2ba6d
#
_entry.id   fc97051fab3bb803f865002b8ff2ba6d
#
_cell.length_a   1.000
_cell.length_b   1.000
_cell.length_c   1.000
_cell.angle_alpha   90.00
_cell.angle_beta   90.00
_cell.angle_gamma   90.00
#
_symmetry.space_group_name_H-M   'P 1'
#
loop_
_entity.id
_entity.type
_entity.pdbx_description
1 polymer ?
#
loop_
_entity_poly.entity_id
_entity_poly.type
_entity_poly.pdbx_seq_one_letter_code
_entity_poly.pdbx_strand_id
1 'polypeptide(L)'
;IRKCAGDEIEVTYCPGFAYEDGFFNMQGNDGGVERAVSGVKEAAANADIVLVFVTDNYGGEAETEEIDRQNLMFPNYVNYSIALAQKHCENVVVIMQTGSAIIPYQWHNKVKGIVQMWYAGEACGKVIADVLFGKVNPSGKLSETFILKERMDLDYPGDGVKVCYNENNNVAYHYYDLHSDEIWYPFGHGLSYTTFEYSDIKIDKNKFVNENVSATVSFTLKNTGPLCGKEIVQMYIKACDSIIARPVKELKKFSKTELLPGEEKKITFSITNDDLVYYNVCLRKWHIENGRYKIMIGASSLDIRLSTDVEVYNDCDYSKDLISGAMVL
;
A
#
# COMPACT_ATOMS: atom_id res chain seq x y z
N ILE A 1 -7.28 -10.77 22.05
CA ILE A 1 -6.00 -10.64 22.73
C ILE A 1 -5.97 -11.55 23.98
N ARG A 2 -6.76 -11.30 25.04
CA ARG A 2 -6.75 -12.07 26.31
C ARG A 2 -6.78 -13.58 26.12
N LYS A 3 -7.62 -14.08 25.20
CA LYS A 3 -7.71 -15.52 24.91
C LYS A 3 -6.43 -16.10 24.29
N CYS A 4 -5.62 -15.30 23.61
CA CYS A 4 -4.34 -15.73 23.03
C CYS A 4 -3.16 -15.55 23.98
N ALA A 5 -3.27 -14.61 24.90
CA ALA A 5 -2.26 -14.28 25.92
C ALA A 5 -2.09 -15.43 26.94
N GLY A 6 -3.16 -16.16 27.24
CA GLY A 6 -3.14 -17.19 28.28
C GLY A 6 -2.94 -16.58 29.68
N ASP A 7 -2.39 -17.36 30.60
CA ASP A 7 -2.19 -16.97 31.98
C ASP A 7 -0.80 -16.32 32.24
N GLU A 8 0.09 -16.36 31.25
CA GLU A 8 1.46 -15.83 31.38
C GLU A 8 1.58 -14.33 31.08
N ILE A 9 0.56 -13.75 30.43
CA ILE A 9 0.55 -12.34 30.02
C ILE A 9 -0.65 -11.65 30.63
N GLU A 10 -0.42 -10.68 31.49
CA GLU A 10 -1.46 -9.81 32.00
C GLU A 10 -1.94 -8.87 30.91
N VAL A 11 -3.24 -8.82 30.66
CA VAL A 11 -3.87 -7.96 29.66
C VAL A 11 -4.81 -6.98 30.34
N THR A 12 -4.37 -5.74 30.44
CA THR A 12 -5.21 -4.61 30.89
C THR A 12 -5.91 -3.97 29.72
N TYR A 13 -7.02 -3.26 29.99
CA TYR A 13 -7.77 -2.52 28.99
C TYR A 13 -8.08 -1.11 29.48
N CYS A 14 -7.79 -0.15 28.63
CA CYS A 14 -8.17 1.24 28.83
C CYS A 14 -8.98 1.69 27.59
N PRO A 15 -10.20 2.22 27.74
CA PRO A 15 -11.00 2.71 26.63
C PRO A 15 -10.38 3.93 25.94
N GLY A 16 -9.46 4.62 26.62
CA GLY A 16 -8.83 5.83 26.10
C GLY A 16 -9.85 6.94 25.86
N PHE A 17 -9.80 7.51 24.66
CA PHE A 17 -10.75 8.53 24.19
C PHE A 17 -11.93 7.91 23.40
N ALA A 18 -12.15 6.61 23.54
CA ALA A 18 -13.29 5.96 22.91
C ALA A 18 -14.61 6.31 23.61
N TYR A 19 -15.66 6.16 22.85
CA TYR A 19 -17.04 6.41 23.26
C TYR A 19 -17.50 5.51 24.42
N GLU A 20 -17.96 6.11 25.51
CA GLU A 20 -18.99 5.54 26.36
C GLU A 20 -20.32 6.19 25.92
N ASP A 21 -21.30 5.39 25.51
CA ASP A 21 -22.68 5.81 25.14
C ASP A 21 -22.86 6.61 23.83
N GLY A 22 -22.05 6.39 22.80
CA GLY A 22 -22.36 6.86 21.45
C GLY A 22 -22.06 8.33 21.13
N PHE A 23 -21.61 9.16 22.11
CA PHE A 23 -21.18 10.53 21.87
C PHE A 23 -20.00 10.92 22.74
N PHE A 24 -18.84 11.16 22.14
CA PHE A 24 -17.72 11.78 22.80
C PHE A 24 -18.01 13.29 22.96
N ASN A 25 -18.42 13.67 24.15
CA ASN A 25 -18.67 15.09 24.44
C ASN A 25 -17.35 15.80 24.82
N MET A 26 -16.61 16.27 23.81
CA MET A 26 -15.43 17.11 24.02
C MET A 26 -15.76 18.46 24.68
N GLN A 27 -17.02 18.83 24.76
CA GLN A 27 -17.51 20.07 25.40
C GLN A 27 -18.03 19.83 26.83
N GLY A 28 -18.08 18.57 27.29
CA GLY A 28 -18.59 18.23 28.61
C GLY A 28 -17.66 18.66 29.73
N ASN A 29 -18.16 19.44 30.67
CA ASN A 29 -17.50 19.78 31.93
C ASN A 29 -17.46 18.62 32.95
N ASP A 30 -17.56 17.35 32.47
CA ASP A 30 -17.66 16.16 33.31
C ASP A 30 -16.33 15.49 33.66
N GLY A 31 -15.20 16.06 33.21
CA GLY A 31 -13.86 15.49 33.42
C GLY A 31 -13.55 14.25 32.58
N GLY A 32 -14.33 13.94 31.53
CA GLY A 32 -14.14 12.78 30.66
C GLY A 32 -12.78 12.77 29.97
N VAL A 33 -12.33 13.91 29.45
CA VAL A 33 -11.01 14.06 28.83
C VAL A 33 -9.89 13.80 29.83
N GLU A 34 -10.00 14.32 31.04
CA GLU A 34 -8.99 14.14 32.10
C GLU A 34 -8.91 12.68 32.55
N ARG A 35 -10.07 11.99 32.67
CA ARG A 35 -10.11 10.53 32.93
C ARG A 35 -9.46 9.72 31.82
N ALA A 36 -9.75 10.05 30.56
CA ALA A 36 -9.16 9.40 29.39
C ALA A 36 -7.63 9.59 29.38
N VAL A 37 -7.16 10.82 29.58
CA VAL A 37 -5.72 11.15 29.65
C VAL A 37 -5.05 10.39 30.81
N SER A 38 -5.64 10.39 32.00
CA SER A 38 -5.12 9.69 33.17
C SER A 38 -5.07 8.19 32.95
N GLY A 39 -6.15 7.60 32.40
CA GLY A 39 -6.22 6.17 32.10
C GLY A 39 -5.19 5.71 31.08
N VAL A 40 -4.99 6.45 29.98
CA VAL A 40 -3.96 6.14 28.99
C VAL A 40 -2.56 6.22 29.58
N LYS A 41 -2.27 7.25 30.37
CA LYS A 41 -0.96 7.41 31.06
C LYS A 41 -0.68 6.23 31.98
N GLU A 42 -1.64 5.89 32.85
CA GLU A 42 -1.51 4.81 33.82
C GLU A 42 -1.34 3.45 33.11
N ALA A 43 -2.20 3.15 32.14
CA ALA A 43 -2.12 1.91 31.39
C ALA A 43 -0.80 1.78 30.64
N ALA A 44 -0.33 2.86 29.98
CA ALA A 44 0.91 2.85 29.22
C ALA A 44 2.16 2.76 30.12
N ALA A 45 2.15 3.43 31.28
CA ALA A 45 3.30 3.42 32.20
C ALA A 45 3.52 2.06 32.89
N ASN A 46 2.46 1.24 32.98
CA ASN A 46 2.50 -0.07 33.63
C ASN A 46 2.55 -1.25 32.64
N ALA A 47 2.69 -0.99 31.34
CA ALA A 47 2.70 -2.01 30.31
C ALA A 47 4.08 -2.17 29.64
N ASP A 48 4.50 -3.40 29.38
CA ASP A 48 5.68 -3.69 28.57
C ASP A 48 5.44 -3.40 27.09
N ILE A 49 4.20 -3.57 26.63
CA ILE A 49 3.76 -3.29 25.24
C ILE A 49 2.36 -2.67 25.30
N VAL A 50 2.16 -1.60 24.56
CA VAL A 50 0.84 -0.97 24.35
C VAL A 50 0.34 -1.21 22.94
N LEU A 51 -0.86 -1.77 22.84
CA LEU A 51 -1.58 -1.94 21.56
C LEU A 51 -2.64 -0.85 21.45
N VAL A 52 -2.47 0.08 20.53
CA VAL A 52 -3.44 1.16 20.29
C VAL A 52 -4.30 0.80 19.09
N PHE A 53 -5.57 0.51 19.34
CA PHE A 53 -6.55 0.24 18.28
C PHE A 53 -7.20 1.54 17.83
N VAL A 54 -7.14 1.83 16.54
CA VAL A 54 -7.69 3.04 15.95
C VAL A 54 -8.53 2.70 14.71
N THR A 55 -9.57 3.50 14.48
CA THR A 55 -10.43 3.39 13.29
C THR A 55 -10.64 4.79 12.70
N ASP A 56 -11.07 4.87 11.46
CA ASP A 56 -11.50 6.10 10.81
C ASP A 56 -13.01 6.38 11.00
N ASN A 57 -13.73 5.44 11.60
CA ASN A 57 -15.17 5.56 11.83
C ASN A 57 -15.46 6.24 13.20
N TYR A 58 -15.31 7.56 13.25
CA TYR A 58 -15.58 8.37 14.43
C TYR A 58 -16.73 9.35 14.16
N GLY A 59 -17.97 8.91 14.40
CA GLY A 59 -19.18 9.73 14.59
C GLY A 59 -19.29 11.00 13.74
N GLY A 60 -19.57 10.91 12.44
CA GLY A 60 -19.90 12.05 11.58
C GLY A 60 -18.75 12.68 10.80
N GLU A 61 -17.50 12.35 11.12
CA GLU A 61 -16.31 12.75 10.32
C GLU A 61 -15.73 11.55 9.54
N ALA A 62 -16.36 10.40 9.68
CA ALA A 62 -15.93 9.16 9.08
C ALA A 62 -16.39 9.04 7.64
N GLU A 63 -15.64 8.26 6.87
CA GLU A 63 -16.09 7.73 5.60
C GLU A 63 -17.31 6.82 5.83
N THR A 64 -18.46 7.21 5.28
CA THR A 64 -19.71 6.45 5.32
C THR A 64 -20.29 6.33 3.92
N GLU A 65 -21.38 5.57 3.76
CA GLU A 65 -22.04 5.41 2.46
C GLU A 65 -22.53 6.74 1.86
N GLU A 66 -22.79 7.76 2.70
CA GLU A 66 -23.36 9.04 2.27
C GLU A 66 -22.40 10.22 2.43
N ILE A 67 -21.26 10.05 3.12
CA ILE A 67 -20.37 11.16 3.47
C ILE A 67 -18.93 10.77 3.20
N ASP A 68 -18.28 11.56 2.34
CA ASP A 68 -16.84 11.46 2.09
C ASP A 68 -16.05 12.09 3.25
N ARG A 69 -14.86 11.53 3.49
CA ARG A 69 -13.92 12.10 4.45
C ARG A 69 -13.49 13.49 4.03
N GLN A 70 -13.44 14.41 4.98
CA GLN A 70 -13.01 15.80 4.73
C GLN A 70 -11.49 15.93 4.60
N ASN A 71 -10.73 14.98 5.16
CA ASN A 71 -9.28 14.91 5.07
C ASN A 71 -8.80 13.47 5.35
N LEU A 72 -7.54 13.18 5.06
CA LEU A 72 -6.96 11.85 5.23
C LEU A 72 -6.26 11.64 6.58
N MET A 73 -6.44 12.52 7.54
CA MET A 73 -5.84 12.39 8.88
C MET A 73 -6.81 11.77 9.87
N PHE A 74 -6.27 11.13 10.90
CA PHE A 74 -7.07 10.82 12.08
C PHE A 74 -7.45 12.11 12.82
N PRO A 75 -8.61 12.13 13.52
CA PRO A 75 -8.95 13.20 14.44
C PRO A 75 -7.84 13.46 15.45
N ASN A 76 -7.72 14.71 15.90
CA ASN A 76 -6.64 15.12 16.80
C ASN A 76 -6.55 14.31 18.10
N TYR A 77 -7.68 13.89 18.66
CA TYR A 77 -7.71 13.09 19.89
C TYR A 77 -7.17 11.66 19.69
N VAL A 78 -7.32 11.08 18.50
CA VAL A 78 -6.72 9.78 18.13
C VAL A 78 -5.20 9.93 18.07
N ASN A 79 -4.72 10.93 17.32
CA ASN A 79 -3.30 11.25 17.22
C ASN A 79 -2.69 11.54 18.59
N TYR A 80 -3.43 12.26 19.44
CA TYR A 80 -3.02 12.56 20.80
C TYR A 80 -2.94 11.29 21.68
N SER A 81 -3.90 10.36 21.56
CA SER A 81 -3.88 9.09 22.28
C SER A 81 -2.62 8.29 21.99
N ILE A 82 -2.25 8.17 20.70
CA ILE A 82 -1.05 7.46 20.28
C ILE A 82 0.21 8.15 20.82
N ALA A 83 0.29 9.47 20.69
CA ALA A 83 1.43 10.25 21.19
C ALA A 83 1.56 10.17 22.72
N LEU A 84 0.43 10.14 23.42
CA LEU A 84 0.40 10.00 24.87
C LEU A 84 0.88 8.61 25.31
N ALA A 85 0.41 7.54 24.65
CA ALA A 85 0.89 6.18 24.90
C ALA A 85 2.40 6.08 24.70
N GLN A 86 2.93 6.62 23.60
CA GLN A 86 4.37 6.65 23.31
C GLN A 86 5.21 7.38 24.34
N LYS A 87 4.65 8.45 24.93
CA LYS A 87 5.36 9.21 25.98
C LYS A 87 5.59 8.38 27.26
N HIS A 88 4.76 7.37 27.48
CA HIS A 88 4.77 6.57 28.71
C HIS A 88 5.19 5.10 28.51
N CYS A 89 5.20 4.60 27.27
CA CYS A 89 5.69 3.27 26.91
C CYS A 89 6.50 3.37 25.61
N GLU A 90 7.68 2.76 25.59
CA GLU A 90 8.53 2.74 24.39
C GLU A 90 7.96 1.79 23.30
N ASN A 91 7.33 0.68 23.72
CA ASN A 91 6.85 -0.37 22.82
C ASN A 91 5.37 -0.17 22.48
N VAL A 92 5.11 0.74 21.57
CA VAL A 92 3.75 1.00 21.08
C VAL A 92 3.56 0.40 19.69
N VAL A 93 2.49 -0.36 19.51
CA VAL A 93 2.02 -0.88 18.22
C VAL A 93 0.65 -0.30 17.92
N VAL A 94 0.50 0.30 16.74
CA VAL A 94 -0.78 0.87 16.29
C VAL A 94 -1.46 -0.11 15.35
N ILE A 95 -2.70 -0.45 15.66
CA ILE A 95 -3.56 -1.33 14.84
C ILE A 95 -4.63 -0.44 14.20
N MET A 96 -4.53 -0.25 12.89
CA MET A 96 -5.43 0.62 12.14
C MET A 96 -6.51 -0.21 11.44
N GLN A 97 -7.77 0.11 11.70
CA GLN A 97 -8.95 -0.42 11.03
C GLN A 97 -9.58 0.72 10.22
N THR A 98 -9.06 0.95 9.03
CA THR A 98 -9.44 2.07 8.15
C THR A 98 -9.83 1.58 6.77
N GLY A 99 -10.76 2.25 6.12
CA GLY A 99 -11.20 1.92 4.76
C GLY A 99 -10.25 2.39 3.67
N SER A 100 -9.45 3.42 3.97
CA SER A 100 -8.48 4.01 3.05
C SER A 100 -7.19 4.41 3.77
N ALA A 101 -6.19 4.88 3.02
CA ALA A 101 -4.93 5.37 3.54
C ALA A 101 -5.15 6.54 4.51
N ILE A 102 -4.32 6.59 5.53
CA ILE A 102 -4.28 7.67 6.51
C ILE A 102 -2.95 8.39 6.40
N ILE A 103 -2.98 9.72 6.38
CA ILE A 103 -1.77 10.52 6.51
C ILE A 103 -1.28 10.42 7.94
N PRO A 104 -0.04 10.01 8.15
CA PRO A 104 0.50 9.85 9.49
C PRO A 104 0.73 11.20 10.13
N TYR A 105 0.48 11.26 11.43
CA TYR A 105 0.89 12.39 12.24
C TYR A 105 2.29 12.14 12.86
N GLN A 106 2.75 13.03 13.71
CA GLN A 106 4.09 13.02 14.31
C GLN A 106 4.49 11.73 15.08
N TRP A 107 3.56 10.78 15.25
CA TRP A 107 3.81 9.52 15.94
C TRP A 107 4.38 8.40 15.04
N HIS A 108 4.20 8.48 13.73
CA HIS A 108 4.42 7.37 12.79
C HIS A 108 5.84 6.77 12.81
N ASN A 109 6.87 7.59 13.03
CA ASN A 109 8.27 7.16 13.07
C ASN A 109 8.76 6.82 14.50
N LYS A 110 7.86 6.86 15.48
CA LYS A 110 8.19 6.61 16.89
C LYS A 110 7.56 5.33 17.43
N VAL A 111 6.53 4.79 16.79
CA VAL A 111 5.93 3.50 17.17
C VAL A 111 6.79 2.35 16.66
N LYS A 112 6.75 1.21 17.37
CA LYS A 112 7.53 0.00 17.02
C LYS A 112 6.90 -0.82 15.92
N GLY A 113 5.58 -0.68 15.69
CA GLY A 113 4.87 -1.39 14.63
C GLY A 113 3.56 -0.72 14.26
N ILE A 114 3.15 -0.92 13.01
CA ILE A 114 1.84 -0.51 12.49
C ILE A 114 1.26 -1.70 11.76
N VAL A 115 0.02 -2.03 12.09
CA VAL A 115 -0.74 -3.11 11.44
C VAL A 115 -1.95 -2.49 10.76
N GLN A 116 -1.95 -2.48 9.44
CA GLN A 116 -3.11 -2.06 8.64
C GLN A 116 -4.03 -3.26 8.45
N MET A 117 -5.20 -3.21 9.06
CA MET A 117 -6.16 -4.31 9.05
C MET A 117 -7.27 -4.14 8.02
N TRP A 118 -7.45 -2.94 7.50
CA TRP A 118 -8.63 -2.58 6.71
C TRP A 118 -9.91 -2.92 7.48
N TYR A 119 -11.03 -3.07 6.81
CA TYR A 119 -12.27 -3.57 7.40
C TYR A 119 -12.32 -5.10 7.33
N ALA A 120 -11.67 -5.75 8.28
CA ALA A 120 -11.44 -7.19 8.26
C ALA A 120 -12.68 -8.06 8.59
N GLY A 121 -13.86 -7.46 8.79
CA GLY A 121 -15.11 -8.15 9.02
C GLY A 121 -15.25 -8.76 10.42
N GLU A 122 -16.17 -9.71 10.59
CA GLU A 122 -16.58 -10.28 11.87
C GLU A 122 -15.44 -10.93 12.66
N ALA A 123 -14.50 -11.57 11.98
CA ALA A 123 -13.38 -12.29 12.61
C ALA A 123 -12.17 -11.42 12.94
N CYS A 124 -12.23 -10.08 12.78
CA CYS A 124 -11.09 -9.18 12.85
C CYS A 124 -10.31 -9.33 14.17
N GLY A 125 -10.99 -9.44 15.31
CA GLY A 125 -10.34 -9.59 16.62
C GLY A 125 -9.50 -10.87 16.74
N LYS A 126 -9.93 -11.97 16.11
CA LYS A 126 -9.15 -13.21 16.06
C LYS A 126 -7.94 -13.07 15.12
N VAL A 127 -8.15 -12.48 13.95
CA VAL A 127 -7.09 -12.28 12.94
C VAL A 127 -5.98 -11.40 13.49
N ILE A 128 -6.34 -10.28 14.12
CA ILE A 128 -5.38 -9.38 14.79
C ILE A 128 -4.58 -10.14 15.86
N ALA A 129 -5.26 -10.90 16.71
CA ALA A 129 -4.57 -11.68 17.75
C ALA A 129 -3.61 -12.71 17.16
N ASP A 130 -4.05 -13.46 16.12
CA ASP A 130 -3.21 -14.47 15.46
C ASP A 130 -1.94 -13.86 14.82
N VAL A 131 -2.06 -12.65 14.26
CA VAL A 131 -0.90 -11.89 13.74
C VAL A 131 0.00 -11.45 14.88
N LEU A 132 -0.52 -10.75 15.89
CA LEU A 132 0.28 -10.19 16.98
C LEU A 132 1.01 -11.25 17.81
N PHE A 133 0.41 -12.45 17.97
CA PHE A 133 1.04 -13.59 18.67
C PHE A 133 1.84 -14.51 17.74
N GLY A 134 2.05 -14.12 16.48
CA GLY A 134 2.88 -14.87 15.53
C GLY A 134 2.30 -16.21 15.07
N LYS A 135 1.02 -16.50 15.35
CA LYS A 135 0.33 -17.71 14.83
C LYS A 135 0.14 -17.64 13.32
N VAL A 136 0.04 -16.45 12.79
CA VAL A 136 -0.01 -16.15 11.35
C VAL A 136 1.07 -15.14 11.03
N ASN A 137 1.94 -15.46 10.09
CA ASN A 137 2.91 -14.54 9.54
C ASN A 137 2.18 -13.61 8.54
N PRO A 138 2.16 -12.27 8.73
CA PRO A 138 1.51 -11.35 7.82
C PRO A 138 2.12 -11.43 6.42
N SER A 139 1.28 -11.31 5.40
CA SER A 139 1.71 -11.41 4.00
C SER A 139 0.87 -10.52 3.07
N GLY A 140 0.05 -9.65 3.63
CA GLY A 140 -0.69 -8.64 2.88
C GLY A 140 0.24 -7.55 2.34
N LYS A 141 -0.15 -6.95 1.21
CA LYS A 141 0.52 -5.78 0.64
C LYS A 141 -0.51 -4.66 0.54
N LEU A 142 -0.06 -3.42 0.74
CA LEU A 142 -0.92 -2.25 0.60
C LEU A 142 -1.45 -2.12 -0.83
N SER A 143 -2.75 -1.97 -0.97
CA SER A 143 -3.44 -1.80 -2.25
C SER A 143 -3.45 -0.35 -2.74
N GLU A 144 -2.94 0.57 -1.94
CA GLU A 144 -2.78 1.98 -2.26
C GLU A 144 -1.50 2.56 -1.64
N THR A 145 -1.12 3.75 -2.07
CA THR A 145 0.03 4.48 -1.52
C THR A 145 -0.40 5.24 -0.28
N PHE A 146 0.31 5.06 0.83
CA PHE A 146 0.18 5.89 2.02
C PHE A 146 1.08 7.12 1.87
N ILE A 147 0.50 8.30 1.95
CA ILE A 147 1.13 9.57 1.64
C ILE A 147 1.46 10.38 2.90
N LEU A 148 2.37 11.35 2.79
CA LEU A 148 2.78 12.22 3.89
C LEU A 148 1.97 13.53 3.95
N LYS A 149 1.34 13.91 2.84
CA LYS A 149 0.51 15.11 2.75
C LYS A 149 -0.57 14.95 1.67
N GLU A 150 -1.67 15.63 1.84
CA GLU A 150 -2.72 15.68 0.82
C GLU A 150 -2.26 16.43 -0.43
N ARG A 151 -2.76 15.98 -1.58
CA ARG A 151 -2.60 16.71 -2.84
C ARG A 151 -3.62 17.85 -2.91
N MET A 152 -3.11 19.05 -3.17
CA MET A 152 -3.94 20.25 -3.30
C MET A 152 -4.21 20.63 -4.76
N ASP A 153 -3.64 19.87 -5.71
CA ASP A 153 -3.74 20.12 -7.15
C ASP A 153 -4.87 19.33 -7.83
N LEU A 154 -5.59 18.48 -7.08
CA LEU A 154 -6.72 17.71 -7.58
C LEU A 154 -7.98 18.56 -7.59
N ASP A 155 -8.72 18.54 -8.70
CA ASP A 155 -10.01 19.19 -8.86
C ASP A 155 -11.16 18.25 -8.42
N TYR A 156 -11.11 17.78 -7.17
CA TYR A 156 -12.13 16.91 -6.62
C TYR A 156 -12.70 17.55 -5.33
N PRO A 157 -14.01 17.58 -5.14
CA PRO A 157 -15.10 17.04 -5.99
C PRO A 157 -15.51 17.92 -7.19
N GLY A 158 -14.72 18.91 -7.57
CA GLY A 158 -15.05 19.88 -8.61
C GLY A 158 -16.06 20.93 -8.12
N ASP A 159 -16.81 21.52 -9.06
CA ASP A 159 -17.81 22.55 -8.79
C ASP A 159 -19.24 22.01 -8.65
N GLY A 160 -19.40 20.68 -8.56
CA GLY A 160 -20.69 19.98 -8.53
C GLY A 160 -21.31 19.73 -9.90
N VAL A 161 -20.74 20.26 -10.97
CA VAL A 161 -21.17 20.09 -12.37
C VAL A 161 -20.06 19.46 -13.21
N LYS A 162 -18.82 19.85 -12.95
CA LYS A 162 -17.64 19.45 -13.71
C LYS A 162 -16.50 19.06 -12.77
N VAL A 163 -15.82 17.97 -13.11
CA VAL A 163 -14.56 17.55 -12.49
C VAL A 163 -13.48 17.47 -13.57
N CYS A 164 -12.33 18.09 -13.33
CA CYS A 164 -11.19 18.06 -14.24
C CYS A 164 -10.14 17.08 -13.71
N TYR A 165 -9.88 15.99 -14.44
CA TYR A 165 -8.83 15.01 -14.12
C TYR A 165 -7.47 15.51 -14.59
N ASN A 166 -6.94 16.52 -13.89
CA ASN A 166 -5.68 17.20 -14.25
C ASN A 166 -4.45 16.29 -14.13
N GLU A 167 -4.55 15.23 -13.33
CA GLU A 167 -3.52 14.20 -13.13
C GLU A 167 -3.29 13.31 -14.37
N ASN A 168 -4.25 13.30 -15.31
CA ASN A 168 -4.21 12.44 -16.52
C ASN A 168 -3.96 10.97 -16.16
N ASN A 169 -2.86 10.36 -16.68
CA ASN A 169 -2.48 8.97 -16.40
C ASN A 169 -1.72 8.80 -15.08
N ASN A 170 -1.41 9.90 -14.37
CA ASN A 170 -0.68 9.87 -13.12
C ASN A 170 -1.64 9.75 -11.92
N VAL A 171 -2.44 8.71 -11.88
CA VAL A 171 -3.35 8.39 -10.77
C VAL A 171 -2.67 7.43 -9.78
N ALA A 172 -3.04 7.52 -8.51
CA ALA A 172 -2.56 6.65 -7.44
C ALA A 172 -1.02 6.52 -7.42
N TYR A 173 -0.44 5.30 -7.35
CA TYR A 173 1.00 5.09 -7.28
C TYR A 173 1.76 5.59 -8.52
N HIS A 174 1.11 5.76 -9.68
CA HIS A 174 1.76 6.32 -10.87
C HIS A 174 2.23 7.76 -10.65
N TYR A 175 1.46 8.56 -9.93
CA TYR A 175 1.88 9.89 -9.51
C TYR A 175 3.07 9.83 -8.56
N TYR A 176 2.98 8.96 -7.56
CA TYR A 176 4.00 8.83 -6.52
C TYR A 176 5.29 8.15 -6.98
N ASP A 177 5.30 7.47 -8.12
CA ASP A 177 6.53 7.02 -8.77
C ASP A 177 7.42 8.21 -9.21
N LEU A 178 6.82 9.40 -9.41
CA LEU A 178 7.52 10.65 -9.72
C LEU A 178 7.76 11.54 -8.48
N HIS A 179 7.03 11.29 -7.38
CA HIS A 179 7.04 12.08 -6.15
C HIS A 179 7.28 11.19 -4.92
N SER A 180 8.34 10.41 -4.95
CA SER A 180 8.63 9.43 -3.91
C SER A 180 8.99 10.03 -2.53
N ASP A 181 9.35 11.30 -2.48
CA ASP A 181 9.55 12.08 -1.26
C ASP A 181 8.24 12.45 -0.51
N GLU A 182 7.10 12.27 -1.16
CA GLU A 182 5.77 12.49 -0.57
C GLU A 182 5.13 11.21 -0.01
N ILE A 183 5.85 10.08 -0.02
CA ILE A 183 5.33 8.76 0.36
C ILE A 183 5.74 8.39 1.78
N TRP A 184 4.76 7.87 2.54
CA TRP A 184 5.02 7.16 3.76
C TRP A 184 5.27 5.67 3.51
N TYR A 185 4.30 4.99 2.85
CA TYR A 185 4.49 3.62 2.35
C TYR A 185 4.02 3.52 0.91
N PRO A 186 4.81 2.92 0.02
CA PRO A 186 4.44 2.79 -1.39
C PRO A 186 3.35 1.73 -1.60
N PHE A 187 2.66 1.83 -2.72
CA PHE A 187 1.79 0.77 -3.22
C PHE A 187 2.54 -0.58 -3.26
N GLY A 188 1.88 -1.63 -2.81
CA GLY A 188 2.47 -2.96 -2.75
C GLY A 188 3.39 -3.20 -1.57
N HIS A 189 3.59 -2.22 -0.65
CA HIS A 189 4.40 -2.41 0.55
C HIS A 189 3.74 -3.37 1.54
N GLY A 190 4.56 -4.13 2.25
CA GLY A 190 4.12 -4.99 3.35
C GLY A 190 5.28 -5.84 3.84
N LEU A 191 5.41 -5.94 5.17
CA LEU A 191 6.46 -6.69 5.85
C LEU A 191 6.00 -8.10 6.22
N SER A 192 6.97 -8.94 6.53
CA SER A 192 6.78 -10.31 7.02
C SER A 192 7.64 -10.52 8.26
N TYR A 193 7.32 -11.52 9.08
CA TYR A 193 8.17 -11.98 10.18
C TYR A 193 9.36 -12.85 9.71
N THR A 194 9.49 -13.05 8.39
CA THR A 194 10.63 -13.68 7.73
C THR A 194 11.16 -12.78 6.63
N THR A 195 12.25 -13.18 6.00
CA THR A 195 12.91 -12.43 4.92
C THR A 195 12.96 -13.22 3.63
N PHE A 196 12.92 -12.52 2.50
CA PHE A 196 12.94 -13.13 1.18
C PHE A 196 14.05 -12.53 0.31
N GLU A 197 14.73 -13.40 -0.43
CA GLU A 197 15.71 -13.05 -1.43
C GLU A 197 15.17 -13.36 -2.84
N TYR A 198 15.51 -12.48 -3.77
CA TYR A 198 15.15 -12.59 -5.18
C TYR A 198 16.45 -12.68 -5.99
N SER A 199 16.58 -13.69 -6.84
CA SER A 199 17.79 -13.93 -7.63
C SER A 199 17.50 -14.51 -9.02
N ASP A 200 18.51 -14.60 -9.86
CA ASP A 200 18.54 -15.35 -11.11
C ASP A 200 17.44 -15.03 -12.12
N ILE A 201 17.15 -13.74 -12.32
CA ILE A 201 16.17 -13.36 -13.33
C ILE A 201 16.61 -13.78 -14.74
N LYS A 202 15.73 -14.42 -15.46
CA LYS A 202 15.93 -14.89 -16.84
C LYS A 202 14.68 -14.64 -17.66
N ILE A 203 14.86 -14.37 -18.94
CA ILE A 203 13.80 -14.30 -19.93
C ILE A 203 14.17 -15.22 -21.09
N ASP A 204 13.22 -15.98 -21.58
CA ASP A 204 13.43 -16.95 -22.67
C ASP A 204 13.56 -16.29 -24.04
N LYS A 205 12.87 -15.17 -24.25
CA LYS A 205 12.93 -14.38 -25.47
C LYS A 205 12.82 -12.89 -25.16
N ASN A 206 13.74 -12.10 -25.69
CA ASN A 206 13.83 -10.66 -25.37
C ASN A 206 13.69 -9.73 -26.58
N LYS A 207 13.40 -10.27 -27.80
CA LYS A 207 13.16 -9.47 -29.00
C LYS A 207 11.89 -9.95 -29.69
N PHE A 208 11.05 -9.02 -30.06
CA PHE A 208 9.75 -9.27 -30.70
C PHE A 208 9.55 -8.42 -31.93
N VAL A 209 8.81 -8.94 -32.88
CA VAL A 209 8.52 -8.26 -34.14
C VAL A 209 7.02 -8.32 -34.41
N ASN A 210 6.47 -7.19 -34.89
CA ASN A 210 5.08 -7.06 -35.35
C ASN A 210 4.05 -7.48 -34.31
N GLU A 211 4.18 -6.87 -33.09
CA GLU A 211 3.21 -7.08 -31.99
C GLU A 211 2.98 -8.56 -31.66
N ASN A 212 3.98 -9.40 -31.85
CA ASN A 212 3.92 -10.83 -31.52
C ASN A 212 4.76 -11.11 -30.27
N VAL A 213 4.31 -10.56 -29.13
CA VAL A 213 4.99 -10.71 -27.84
C VAL A 213 4.52 -11.99 -27.16
N SER A 214 5.47 -12.89 -26.95
CA SER A 214 5.27 -14.10 -26.17
C SER A 214 6.59 -14.47 -25.52
N ALA A 215 6.70 -14.27 -24.22
CA ALA A 215 7.90 -14.61 -23.43
C ALA A 215 7.52 -15.09 -22.04
N THR A 216 8.47 -15.75 -21.40
CA THR A 216 8.40 -16.13 -20.00
C THR A 216 9.58 -15.51 -19.25
N VAL A 217 9.28 -14.66 -18.26
CA VAL A 217 10.26 -14.23 -17.29
C VAL A 217 10.24 -15.17 -16.11
N SER A 218 11.40 -15.56 -15.60
CA SER A 218 11.54 -16.43 -14.44
C SER A 218 12.65 -15.93 -13.53
N PHE A 219 12.49 -16.18 -12.24
CA PHE A 219 13.50 -15.85 -11.21
C PHE A 219 13.33 -16.79 -10.03
N THR A 220 14.32 -16.81 -9.13
CA THR A 220 14.29 -17.60 -7.89
C THR A 220 13.85 -16.72 -6.74
N LEU A 221 12.87 -17.20 -5.96
CA LEU A 221 12.46 -16.62 -4.68
C LEU A 221 12.85 -17.60 -3.57
N LYS A 222 13.56 -17.10 -2.56
CA LYS A 222 14.04 -17.88 -1.41
C LYS A 222 13.61 -17.26 -0.11
N ASN A 223 13.13 -18.06 0.83
CA ASN A 223 12.94 -17.63 2.21
C ASN A 223 14.27 -17.76 2.96
N THR A 224 14.86 -16.64 3.32
CA THR A 224 16.16 -16.58 4.03
C THR A 224 16.02 -16.38 5.53
N GLY A 225 14.79 -16.23 6.03
CA GLY A 225 14.54 -16.04 7.44
C GLY A 225 14.12 -17.36 8.15
N PRO A 226 13.85 -17.27 9.46
CA PRO A 226 13.64 -18.44 10.31
C PRO A 226 12.20 -18.97 10.33
N LEU A 227 11.24 -18.27 9.75
CA LEU A 227 9.82 -18.62 9.83
C LEU A 227 9.24 -18.93 8.45
N CYS A 228 8.25 -19.84 8.41
CA CYS A 228 7.43 -20.00 7.22
C CYS A 228 6.72 -18.67 6.88
N GLY A 229 6.71 -18.30 5.62
CA GLY A 229 6.08 -17.06 5.18
C GLY A 229 5.59 -17.10 3.75
N LYS A 230 4.74 -16.13 3.44
CA LYS A 230 4.22 -15.92 2.07
C LYS A 230 4.71 -14.58 1.55
N GLU A 231 5.33 -14.59 0.37
CA GLU A 231 5.70 -13.36 -0.32
C GLU A 231 4.77 -13.12 -1.52
N ILE A 232 4.40 -11.84 -1.74
CA ILE A 232 3.71 -11.41 -2.95
C ILE A 232 4.72 -10.70 -3.84
N VAL A 233 5.23 -11.44 -4.82
CA VAL A 233 6.11 -10.89 -5.84
C VAL A 233 5.30 -10.14 -6.88
N GLN A 234 5.80 -8.97 -7.31
CA GLN A 234 5.10 -8.05 -8.19
C GLN A 234 5.95 -7.80 -9.44
N MET A 235 5.32 -7.93 -10.63
CA MET A 235 5.97 -7.63 -11.90
C MET A 235 5.43 -6.33 -12.47
N TYR A 236 6.33 -5.38 -12.65
CA TYR A 236 6.06 -4.09 -13.25
C TYR A 236 6.72 -4.00 -14.63
N ILE A 237 6.10 -3.24 -15.53
CA ILE A 237 6.66 -2.97 -16.87
C ILE A 237 6.75 -1.47 -17.08
N LYS A 238 7.91 -1.03 -17.60
CA LYS A 238 8.19 0.34 -18.02
C LYS A 238 8.46 0.38 -19.52
N ALA A 239 7.75 1.21 -20.27
CA ALA A 239 8.13 1.59 -21.62
C ALA A 239 9.25 2.64 -21.54
N CYS A 240 10.48 2.25 -21.93
CA CYS A 240 11.66 3.11 -21.72
C CYS A 240 11.80 4.21 -22.77
N ASP A 241 11.36 3.93 -23.97
CA ASP A 241 11.56 4.77 -25.16
C ASP A 241 10.22 5.35 -25.67
N SER A 242 9.17 5.35 -24.82
CA SER A 242 7.85 5.88 -25.18
C SER A 242 7.91 7.36 -25.50
N ILE A 243 7.26 7.73 -26.62
CA ILE A 243 7.13 9.12 -27.06
C ILE A 243 5.80 9.75 -26.62
N ILE A 244 4.92 8.98 -26.05
CA ILE A 244 3.66 9.43 -25.45
C ILE A 244 3.76 9.44 -23.94
N ALA A 245 2.88 10.22 -23.28
CA ALA A 245 2.81 10.24 -21.82
C ALA A 245 2.26 8.90 -21.30
N ARG A 246 3.13 8.11 -20.67
CA ARG A 246 2.79 6.86 -19.99
C ARG A 246 3.23 6.92 -18.53
N PRO A 247 2.61 6.14 -17.64
CA PRO A 247 3.12 5.95 -16.29
C PRO A 247 4.58 5.48 -16.29
N VAL A 248 5.34 5.85 -15.26
CA VAL A 248 6.76 5.44 -15.11
C VAL A 248 6.90 3.92 -15.20
N LYS A 249 5.94 3.20 -14.62
CA LYS A 249 5.79 1.74 -14.69
C LYS A 249 4.36 1.35 -14.33
N GLU A 250 3.96 0.17 -14.72
CA GLU A 250 2.63 -0.38 -14.46
C GLU A 250 2.74 -1.79 -13.88
N LEU A 251 2.01 -2.07 -12.79
CA LEU A 251 1.88 -3.44 -12.29
C LEU A 251 1.10 -4.28 -13.30
N LYS A 252 1.73 -5.31 -13.85
CA LYS A 252 1.10 -6.20 -14.82
C LYS A 252 0.76 -7.58 -14.25
N LYS A 253 1.59 -8.11 -13.35
CA LYS A 253 1.37 -9.43 -12.75
C LYS A 253 1.80 -9.43 -11.28
N PHE A 254 1.21 -10.34 -10.51
CA PHE A 254 1.68 -10.66 -9.17
C PHE A 254 1.40 -12.13 -8.84
N SER A 255 2.14 -12.67 -7.87
CA SER A 255 1.94 -14.04 -7.39
C SER A 255 2.26 -14.13 -5.91
N LYS A 256 1.41 -14.82 -5.16
CA LYS A 256 1.61 -15.10 -3.73
C LYS A 256 2.15 -16.51 -3.55
N THR A 257 3.35 -16.62 -2.99
CA THR A 257 4.08 -17.88 -2.85
C THR A 257 4.43 -18.14 -1.40
N GLU A 258 4.07 -19.30 -0.88
CA GLU A 258 4.46 -19.76 0.45
C GLU A 258 5.79 -20.53 0.39
N LEU A 259 6.69 -20.24 1.34
CA LEU A 259 8.01 -20.84 1.45
C LEU A 259 8.33 -21.15 2.92
N LEU A 260 8.82 -22.36 3.16
CA LEU A 260 9.41 -22.77 4.43
C LEU A 260 10.79 -22.11 4.62
N PRO A 261 11.33 -22.02 5.84
CA PRO A 261 12.69 -21.54 6.08
C PRO A 261 13.72 -22.27 5.21
N GLY A 262 14.51 -21.51 4.46
CA GLY A 262 15.53 -22.03 3.52
C GLY A 262 14.97 -22.56 2.20
N GLU A 263 13.66 -22.69 2.05
CA GLU A 263 13.04 -23.14 0.79
C GLU A 263 13.19 -22.08 -0.30
N GLU A 264 13.42 -22.55 -1.53
CA GLU A 264 13.42 -21.71 -2.72
C GLU A 264 12.47 -22.27 -3.80
N LYS A 265 11.85 -21.36 -4.55
CA LYS A 265 10.98 -21.70 -5.67
C LYS A 265 11.28 -20.83 -6.88
N LYS A 266 11.21 -21.45 -8.04
CA LYS A 266 11.24 -20.72 -9.31
C LYS A 266 9.86 -20.14 -9.56
N ILE A 267 9.79 -18.81 -9.66
CA ILE A 267 8.58 -18.06 -10.03
C ILE A 267 8.65 -17.72 -11.53
N THR A 268 7.51 -17.80 -12.19
CA THR A 268 7.41 -17.49 -13.62
C THR A 268 6.22 -16.61 -13.91
N PHE A 269 6.40 -15.64 -14.82
CA PHE A 269 5.33 -14.82 -15.39
C PHE A 269 5.40 -14.87 -16.92
N SER A 270 4.25 -15.09 -17.56
CA SER A 270 4.14 -14.93 -19.00
C SER A 270 3.96 -13.46 -19.36
N ILE A 271 4.64 -13.02 -20.40
CA ILE A 271 4.51 -11.67 -20.98
C ILE A 271 3.87 -11.82 -22.35
N THR A 272 2.82 -11.09 -22.57
CA THR A 272 2.04 -11.08 -23.83
C THR A 272 1.89 -9.64 -24.35
N ASN A 273 1.26 -9.50 -25.52
CA ASN A 273 0.92 -8.19 -26.07
C ASN A 273 0.19 -7.31 -25.05
N ASP A 274 -0.80 -7.87 -24.33
CA ASP A 274 -1.64 -7.15 -23.38
C ASP A 274 -0.85 -6.48 -22.25
N ASP A 275 0.35 -6.97 -21.97
CA ASP A 275 1.21 -6.41 -20.94
C ASP A 275 1.95 -5.15 -21.41
N LEU A 276 2.09 -4.93 -22.73
CA LEU A 276 2.87 -3.84 -23.33
C LEU A 276 2.03 -2.76 -24.01
N VAL A 277 0.78 -3.09 -24.40
CA VAL A 277 -0.10 -2.19 -25.17
C VAL A 277 -0.52 -0.94 -24.37
N TYR A 278 -0.82 0.10 -25.12
CA TYR A 278 -1.65 1.22 -24.73
C TYR A 278 -2.77 1.44 -25.72
N TYR A 279 -3.85 2.10 -25.32
CA TYR A 279 -4.92 2.44 -26.26
C TYR A 279 -4.55 3.72 -27.03
N ASN A 280 -4.35 3.58 -28.33
CA ASN A 280 -4.06 4.69 -29.21
C ASN A 280 -5.37 5.31 -29.71
N VAL A 281 -5.70 6.51 -29.25
CA VAL A 281 -6.98 7.20 -29.55
C VAL A 281 -7.13 7.56 -31.03
N CYS A 282 -6.03 7.84 -31.71
CA CYS A 282 -6.04 8.21 -33.13
C CYS A 282 -6.25 6.98 -34.02
N LEU A 283 -5.60 5.89 -33.70
CA LEU A 283 -5.78 4.61 -34.37
C LEU A 283 -7.05 3.87 -33.92
N ARG A 284 -7.66 4.28 -32.81
CA ARG A 284 -8.81 3.63 -32.17
C ARG A 284 -8.59 2.14 -31.90
N LYS A 285 -7.37 1.78 -31.50
CA LYS A 285 -6.98 0.39 -31.20
C LYS A 285 -5.88 0.33 -30.14
N TRP A 286 -5.71 -0.82 -29.55
CA TRP A 286 -4.54 -1.14 -28.74
C TRP A 286 -3.31 -1.27 -29.64
N HIS A 287 -2.18 -0.72 -29.19
CA HIS A 287 -0.94 -0.64 -29.95
C HIS A 287 0.27 -0.79 -29.05
N ILE A 288 1.34 -1.38 -29.53
CA ILE A 288 2.63 -1.50 -28.85
C ILE A 288 3.63 -0.58 -29.58
N GLU A 289 4.21 0.38 -28.87
CA GLU A 289 5.26 1.24 -29.41
C GLU A 289 6.54 0.42 -29.67
N ASN A 290 7.30 0.83 -30.68
CA ASN A 290 8.67 0.35 -30.87
C ASN A 290 9.56 0.85 -29.75
N GLY A 291 10.49 0.01 -29.32
CA GLY A 291 11.49 0.38 -28.34
C GLY A 291 11.72 -0.67 -27.27
N ARG A 292 12.38 -0.23 -26.23
CA ARG A 292 12.77 -1.04 -25.08
C ARG A 292 11.73 -0.96 -23.98
N TYR A 293 11.38 -2.12 -23.46
CA TYR A 293 10.55 -2.26 -22.26
C TYR A 293 11.37 -2.92 -21.16
N LYS A 294 11.35 -2.33 -19.96
CA LYS A 294 12.00 -2.90 -18.79
C LYS A 294 10.98 -3.69 -17.97
N ILE A 295 11.26 -4.97 -17.79
CA ILE A 295 10.53 -5.86 -16.89
C ILE A 295 11.18 -5.80 -15.53
N MET A 296 10.44 -5.48 -14.50
CA MET A 296 10.94 -5.26 -13.14
C MET A 296 10.18 -6.14 -12.17
N ILE A 297 10.92 -6.85 -11.32
CA ILE A 297 10.38 -7.70 -10.26
C ILE A 297 10.67 -7.03 -8.94
N GLY A 298 9.64 -6.84 -8.11
CA GLY A 298 9.77 -6.15 -6.83
C GLY A 298 8.87 -6.70 -5.75
N ALA A 299 9.12 -6.23 -4.54
CA ALA A 299 8.30 -6.47 -3.35
C ALA A 299 7.28 -5.35 -3.11
N SER A 300 7.45 -4.20 -3.80
CA SER A 300 6.53 -3.07 -3.87
C SER A 300 6.83 -2.22 -5.10
N SER A 301 6.06 -1.17 -5.34
CA SER A 301 6.31 -0.23 -6.45
C SER A 301 7.66 0.50 -6.34
N LEU A 302 8.19 0.69 -5.15
CA LEU A 302 9.50 1.32 -4.94
C LEU A 302 10.61 0.34 -4.54
N ASP A 303 10.28 -0.89 -4.16
CA ASP A 303 11.27 -1.94 -3.83
C ASP A 303 11.43 -2.90 -5.01
N ILE A 304 12.10 -2.43 -6.07
CA ILE A 304 12.44 -3.24 -7.25
C ILE A 304 13.76 -3.95 -6.99
N ARG A 305 13.75 -5.26 -7.09
CA ARG A 305 14.90 -6.13 -6.75
C ARG A 305 15.60 -6.72 -7.95
N LEU A 306 14.85 -7.03 -9.02
CA LEU A 306 15.42 -7.60 -10.25
C LEU A 306 14.85 -6.88 -11.46
N SER A 307 15.60 -6.83 -12.54
CA SER A 307 15.10 -6.35 -13.83
C SER A 307 15.78 -6.99 -15.02
N THR A 308 15.06 -7.02 -16.14
CA THR A 308 15.56 -7.42 -17.45
C THR A 308 14.87 -6.59 -18.51
N ASP A 309 15.43 -6.52 -19.73
CA ASP A 309 14.86 -5.73 -20.82
C ASP A 309 14.35 -6.62 -21.94
N VAL A 310 13.30 -6.15 -22.63
CA VAL A 310 12.81 -6.68 -23.88
C VAL A 310 12.74 -5.57 -24.94
N GLU A 311 12.88 -5.91 -26.20
CA GLU A 311 12.78 -4.99 -27.33
C GLU A 311 11.64 -5.39 -28.25
N VAL A 312 10.85 -4.43 -28.67
CA VAL A 312 9.77 -4.61 -29.66
C VAL A 312 10.08 -3.76 -30.88
N TYR A 313 9.95 -4.36 -32.04
CA TYR A 313 10.07 -3.70 -33.33
C TYR A 313 8.85 -4.05 -34.21
N ASN A 314 8.14 -3.03 -34.64
CA ASN A 314 7.01 -3.14 -35.56
C ASN A 314 7.38 -2.45 -36.88
N ASP A 315 7.12 -3.08 -38.00
CA ASP A 315 7.35 -2.52 -39.36
C ASP A 315 6.51 -1.23 -39.55
N CYS A 316 5.34 -1.16 -38.91
CA CYS A 316 4.45 -0.01 -38.92
C CYS A 316 4.32 0.56 -37.54
N ASP A 317 5.24 1.44 -37.14
CA ASP A 317 5.14 2.22 -35.92
C ASP A 317 4.50 3.58 -36.20
N TYR A 318 3.20 3.69 -35.91
CA TYR A 318 2.42 4.92 -36.10
C TYR A 318 2.59 5.92 -34.95
N SER A 319 3.35 5.60 -33.92
CA SER A 319 3.49 6.46 -32.76
C SER A 319 4.18 7.80 -33.11
N LYS A 320 5.10 7.79 -34.08
CA LYS A 320 5.82 8.99 -34.55
C LYS A 320 4.96 9.90 -35.45
N ASP A 321 4.03 9.35 -36.22
CA ASP A 321 3.19 10.11 -37.15
C ASP A 321 2.10 10.89 -36.41
N LEU A 322 1.76 10.48 -35.19
CA LEU A 322 0.69 11.07 -34.39
C LEU A 322 1.10 12.32 -33.62
N ILE A 323 2.38 12.49 -33.31
CA ILE A 323 2.89 13.70 -32.66
C ILE A 323 2.82 14.89 -33.59
N SER A 324 3.02 14.69 -34.89
CA SER A 324 2.86 15.75 -35.91
C SER A 324 1.41 16.16 -36.16
N GLY A 325 0.44 15.25 -35.92
CA GLY A 325 -0.99 15.52 -36.08
C GLY A 325 -1.69 16.05 -34.83
N ALA A 326 -1.21 15.72 -33.62
CA ALA A 326 -1.80 16.19 -32.37
C ALA A 326 -1.45 17.64 -32.02
N MET A 327 -0.52 18.28 -32.73
CA MET A 327 -0.24 19.72 -32.62
C MET A 327 -1.15 20.60 -33.48
N VAL A 328 -2.12 20.06 -34.21
CA VAL A 328 -2.99 20.78 -35.16
C VAL A 328 -4.46 20.72 -34.73
N LEU A 329 -4.80 20.18 -33.58
CA LEU A 329 -6.11 20.27 -32.93
C LEU A 329 -5.96 20.91 -31.55
#